data_737cc1719b2315d4c6c247e3ff247e85
#
_entry.id   737cc1719b2315d4c6c247e3ff247e85
#
_cell.length_a   1.000
_cell.length_b   1.000
_cell.length_c   1.000
_cell.angle_alpha   90.00
_cell.angle_beta   90.00
_cell.angle_gamma   90.00
#
_symmetry.space_group_name_H-M   'P 1'
#
loop_
_entity.id
_entity.type
_entity.pdbx_description
1 polymer ?
#
loop_
_entity_poly.entity_id
_entity_poly.type
_entity_poly.pdbx_seq_one_letter_code
_entity_poly.pdbx_strand_id
1 'polypeptide(L)'
;MAKTSWKPGNMIYPLPAVMVTCRDKGQDNIITIAWTGTICTNPPMTYISVRPERHSYEMIKNSGEFVINLTTKQLTRATDFCGVRSGRDIDKFKEARLTKEEAQVVDAPVIAESPVNIECKVEKIVPLGSHHMFMAKVVN
;
A
#
# COMPACT_ATOMS: atom_id res chain seq x y z
N MET A 1 2.16 38.17 9.28
CA MET A 1 1.51 37.52 8.11
C MET A 1 0.08 37.12 8.48
N ALA A 2 -0.89 37.50 7.69
CA ALA A 2 -2.27 37.14 7.91
C ALA A 2 -2.52 35.69 7.49
N LYS A 3 -3.36 34.97 8.23
CA LYS A 3 -3.77 33.58 7.93
C LYS A 3 -5.19 33.59 7.39
N THR A 4 -5.46 32.67 6.49
CA THR A 4 -6.80 32.49 5.90
C THR A 4 -7.38 31.16 6.37
N SER A 5 -8.64 31.18 6.78
CA SER A 5 -9.37 29.97 7.14
C SER A 5 -9.88 29.25 5.89
N TRP A 6 -9.71 27.96 5.85
CA TRP A 6 -10.22 27.09 4.79
C TRP A 6 -11.23 26.11 5.34
N LYS A 7 -12.04 25.55 4.48
CA LYS A 7 -12.89 24.41 4.85
C LYS A 7 -12.01 23.24 5.30
N PRO A 8 -12.46 22.44 6.28
CA PRO A 8 -11.74 21.23 6.68
C PRO A 8 -11.44 20.34 5.49
N GLY A 9 -10.20 19.89 5.36
CA GLY A 9 -9.73 19.06 4.25
C GLY A 9 -8.40 18.41 4.56
N ASN A 10 -7.91 17.64 3.59
CA ASN A 10 -6.69 16.86 3.71
C ASN A 10 -5.50 17.69 3.22
N MET A 11 -4.75 18.27 4.15
CA MET A 11 -3.68 19.25 3.85
C MET A 11 -2.31 18.83 4.39
N ILE A 12 -2.13 17.58 4.80
CA ILE A 12 -0.81 17.11 5.23
C ILE A 12 -0.02 16.69 3.99
N TYR A 13 0.90 17.53 3.57
CA TYR A 13 1.77 17.31 2.41
C TYR A 13 3.20 17.73 2.74
N PRO A 14 4.24 17.11 2.13
CA PRO A 14 4.16 16.04 1.14
C PRO A 14 3.78 14.68 1.75
N LEU A 15 3.19 13.81 0.93
CA LEU A 15 2.86 12.44 1.28
C LEU A 15 3.81 11.45 0.58
N PRO A 16 4.20 10.35 1.23
CA PRO A 16 4.92 9.29 0.53
C PRO A 16 3.97 8.60 -0.45
N ALA A 17 4.48 8.23 -1.61
CA ALA A 17 3.77 7.36 -2.54
C ALA A 17 4.49 6.01 -2.54
N VAL A 18 3.81 4.96 -2.10
CA VAL A 18 4.36 3.61 -2.03
C VAL A 18 3.54 2.64 -2.86
N MET A 19 4.14 1.55 -3.30
CA MET A 19 3.41 0.46 -3.95
C MET A 19 3.20 -0.66 -2.94
N VAL A 20 1.94 -1.00 -2.68
CA VAL A 20 1.57 -2.06 -1.75
C VAL A 20 1.20 -3.31 -2.54
N THR A 21 1.87 -4.41 -2.25
CA THR A 21 1.61 -5.70 -2.88
C THR A 21 0.87 -6.62 -1.92
N CYS A 22 0.01 -7.46 -2.47
CA CYS A 22 -0.77 -8.44 -1.72
C CYS A 22 -1.06 -9.67 -2.56
N ARG A 23 -1.45 -10.74 -1.88
CA ARG A 23 -1.87 -12.01 -2.51
C ARG A 23 -3.14 -12.51 -1.83
N ASP A 24 -4.09 -12.95 -2.62
CA ASP A 24 -5.28 -13.64 -2.15
C ASP A 24 -5.70 -14.71 -3.17
N LYS A 25 -5.95 -15.93 -2.71
CA LYS A 25 -6.38 -17.05 -3.55
C LYS A 25 -5.49 -17.26 -4.78
N GLY A 26 -4.17 -17.15 -4.59
CA GLY A 26 -3.18 -17.36 -5.65
C GLY A 26 -3.05 -16.20 -6.65
N GLN A 27 -3.78 -15.11 -6.46
CA GLN A 27 -3.68 -13.90 -7.30
C GLN A 27 -2.90 -12.81 -6.58
N ASP A 28 -2.06 -12.12 -7.31
CA ASP A 28 -1.25 -11.01 -6.82
C ASP A 28 -1.76 -9.68 -7.36
N ASN A 29 -1.63 -8.61 -6.58
CA ASN A 29 -1.95 -7.27 -7.03
C ASN A 29 -1.02 -6.24 -6.41
N ILE A 30 -1.00 -5.06 -7.04
CA ILE A 30 -0.28 -3.88 -6.59
C ILE A 30 -1.26 -2.72 -6.52
N ILE A 31 -1.21 -1.96 -5.44
CA ILE A 31 -1.95 -0.70 -5.32
C ILE A 31 -1.00 0.39 -4.85
N THR A 32 -1.07 1.56 -5.48
CA THR A 32 -0.32 2.72 -5.03
C THR A 32 -1.09 3.42 -3.93
N ILE A 33 -0.42 3.65 -2.81
CA ILE A 33 -0.99 4.26 -1.62
C ILE A 33 -0.10 5.42 -1.18
N ALA A 34 -0.73 6.56 -0.92
CA ALA A 34 -0.08 7.73 -0.35
C ALA A 34 -0.44 7.94 1.13
N TRP A 35 -1.53 7.37 1.59
CA TRP A 35 -1.96 7.49 2.98
C TRP A 35 -1.46 6.29 3.77
N THR A 36 -0.22 6.43 4.23
CA THR A 36 0.53 5.43 4.97
C THR A 36 1.51 6.13 5.91
N GLY A 37 1.87 5.47 6.99
CA GLY A 37 2.81 6.04 7.95
C GLY A 37 3.12 5.10 9.10
N THR A 38 4.01 5.54 9.96
CA THR A 38 4.42 4.82 11.17
C THR A 38 3.45 5.14 12.30
N ILE A 39 3.02 4.11 13.03
CA ILE A 39 2.11 4.26 14.19
C ILE A 39 2.87 4.12 15.50
N CYS A 40 3.74 3.11 15.61
CA CYS A 40 4.36 2.71 16.85
C CYS A 40 5.74 2.12 16.56
N THR A 41 6.69 2.31 17.48
CA THR A 41 8.05 1.80 17.30
C THR A 41 8.31 0.49 18.05
N ASN A 42 7.57 0.25 19.13
CA ASN A 42 7.73 -0.97 19.94
C ASN A 42 6.35 -1.46 20.42
N PRO A 43 5.76 -2.44 19.71
CA PRO A 43 6.26 -3.11 18.50
C PRO A 43 6.25 -2.18 17.27
N PRO A 44 7.05 -2.48 16.24
CA PRO A 44 7.03 -1.66 15.03
C PRO A 44 5.71 -1.86 14.27
N MET A 45 4.98 -0.77 14.07
CA MET A 45 3.66 -0.78 13.44
C MET A 45 3.53 0.32 12.40
N THR A 46 2.77 0.03 11.37
CA THR A 46 2.44 0.93 10.29
C THR A 46 0.96 0.81 9.93
N TYR A 47 0.49 1.66 9.06
CA TYR A 47 -0.87 1.59 8.53
C TYR A 47 -0.90 1.93 7.05
N ILE A 48 -1.94 1.47 6.38
CA ILE A 48 -2.35 1.93 5.07
C ILE A 48 -3.84 2.23 5.11
N SER A 49 -4.27 3.31 4.46
CA SER A 49 -5.70 3.63 4.30
C SER A 49 -6.13 3.30 2.89
N VAL A 50 -7.14 2.46 2.75
CA VAL A 50 -7.60 1.92 1.47
C VAL A 50 -9.10 2.13 1.31
N ARG A 51 -9.52 2.55 0.11
CA ARG A 51 -10.94 2.62 -0.22
C ARG A 51 -11.50 1.21 -0.39
N PRO A 52 -12.67 0.90 0.20
CA PRO A 52 -13.28 -0.43 0.07
C PRO A 52 -13.54 -0.87 -1.37
N GLU A 53 -13.71 0.07 -2.30
CA GLU A 53 -13.96 -0.22 -3.72
C GLU A 53 -12.71 -0.68 -4.48
N ARG A 54 -11.51 -0.47 -3.92
CA ARG A 54 -10.27 -0.87 -4.59
C ARG A 54 -10.13 -2.38 -4.59
N HIS A 55 -9.60 -2.92 -5.67
CA HIS A 55 -9.43 -4.36 -5.83
C HIS A 55 -8.58 -5.00 -4.72
N SER A 56 -7.52 -4.33 -4.30
CA SER A 56 -6.66 -4.83 -3.21
C SER A 56 -7.33 -4.83 -1.83
N TYR A 57 -8.41 -4.08 -1.62
CA TYR A 57 -9.07 -4.01 -0.31
C TYR A 57 -9.49 -5.38 0.20
N GLU A 58 -10.30 -6.10 -0.58
CA GLU A 58 -10.77 -7.44 -0.19
C GLU A 58 -9.62 -8.44 -0.13
N MET A 59 -8.65 -8.33 -1.02
CA MET A 59 -7.48 -9.20 -1.02
C MET A 59 -6.70 -9.09 0.30
N ILE A 60 -6.42 -7.87 0.75
CA ILE A 60 -5.68 -7.64 2.01
C ILE A 60 -6.55 -8.01 3.21
N LYS A 61 -7.85 -7.72 3.18
CA LYS A 61 -8.77 -8.10 4.23
C LYS A 61 -8.85 -9.62 4.41
N ASN A 62 -8.89 -10.36 3.32
CA ASN A 62 -8.98 -11.81 3.34
C ASN A 62 -7.64 -12.47 3.76
N SER A 63 -6.52 -12.02 3.19
CA SER A 63 -5.22 -12.60 3.48
C SER A 63 -4.62 -12.13 4.82
N GLY A 64 -4.95 -10.93 5.24
CA GLY A 64 -4.38 -10.33 6.45
C GLY A 64 -2.92 -9.91 6.30
N GLU A 65 -2.38 -9.87 5.10
CA GLU A 65 -0.97 -9.62 4.85
C GLU A 65 -0.76 -8.71 3.64
N PHE A 66 0.29 -7.90 3.69
CA PHE A 66 0.71 -7.07 2.58
C PHE A 66 2.17 -6.65 2.72
N VAL A 67 2.74 -6.14 1.64
CA VAL A 67 4.10 -5.59 1.64
C VAL A 67 4.06 -4.14 1.16
N ILE A 68 4.71 -3.25 1.88
CA ILE A 68 4.93 -1.87 1.45
C ILE A 68 6.28 -1.83 0.73
N ASN A 69 6.25 -1.50 -0.56
CA ASN A 69 7.45 -1.37 -1.39
C ASN A 69 7.75 0.11 -1.58
N LEU A 70 8.87 0.57 -1.03
CA LEU A 70 9.28 1.96 -1.16
C LEU A 70 9.67 2.28 -2.61
N THR A 71 9.38 3.49 -3.03
CA THR A 71 9.54 3.92 -4.41
C THR A 71 10.78 4.76 -4.60
N THR A 72 11.27 4.80 -5.84
CA THR A 72 12.39 5.60 -6.29
C THR A 72 11.98 6.46 -7.49
N LYS A 73 12.85 7.37 -7.91
CA LYS A 73 12.65 8.15 -9.13
C LYS A 73 12.43 7.25 -10.36
N GLN A 74 13.16 6.15 -10.45
CA GLN A 74 13.05 5.19 -11.55
C GLN A 74 11.69 4.49 -11.58
N LEU A 75 11.04 4.35 -10.42
CA LEU A 75 9.74 3.71 -10.27
C LEU A 75 8.55 4.66 -10.44
N THR A 76 8.78 5.93 -10.78
CA THR A 76 7.72 6.96 -10.84
C THR A 76 6.57 6.54 -11.77
N ARG A 77 6.87 6.07 -12.97
CA ARG A 77 5.84 5.65 -13.95
C ARG A 77 5.06 4.43 -13.46
N ALA A 78 5.74 3.44 -12.91
CA ALA A 78 5.11 2.25 -12.36
C ALA A 78 4.21 2.60 -11.17
N THR A 79 4.66 3.51 -10.30
CA THR A 79 3.90 3.98 -9.14
C THR A 79 2.60 4.66 -9.58
N ASP A 80 2.67 5.57 -10.53
CA ASP A 80 1.48 6.25 -11.08
C ASP A 80 0.53 5.25 -11.74
N PHE A 81 1.06 4.41 -12.60
CA PHE A 81 0.29 3.39 -13.33
C PHE A 81 -0.48 2.46 -12.38
N CYS A 82 0.18 1.94 -11.35
CA CYS A 82 -0.45 1.04 -10.36
C CYS A 82 -1.51 1.74 -9.52
N GLY A 83 -1.50 3.06 -9.45
CA GLY A 83 -2.48 3.87 -8.74
C GLY A 83 -3.74 4.18 -9.55
N VAL A 84 -3.63 4.25 -10.88
CA VAL A 84 -4.74 4.67 -11.76
C VAL A 84 -5.42 3.51 -12.49
N ARG A 85 -4.85 2.31 -12.49
CA ARG A 85 -5.42 1.11 -13.11
C ARG A 85 -5.93 0.15 -12.05
N SER A 86 -6.88 -0.71 -12.42
CA SER A 86 -7.42 -1.74 -11.53
C SER A 86 -6.82 -3.11 -11.84
N GLY A 87 -6.45 -3.84 -10.78
CA GLY A 87 -6.02 -5.24 -10.91
C GLY A 87 -7.14 -6.20 -11.32
N ARG A 88 -8.40 -5.73 -11.35
CA ARG A 88 -9.51 -6.49 -11.94
C ARG A 88 -9.36 -6.64 -13.45
N ASP A 89 -8.76 -5.65 -14.10
CA ASP A 89 -8.71 -5.55 -15.56
C ASP A 89 -7.37 -6.00 -16.14
N ILE A 90 -6.28 -5.89 -15.36
CA ILE A 90 -4.92 -6.13 -15.84
C ILE A 90 -4.03 -6.79 -14.78
N ASP A 91 -2.96 -7.43 -15.26
CA ASP A 91 -1.83 -7.85 -14.42
C ASP A 91 -0.83 -6.69 -14.33
N LYS A 92 -0.82 -6.02 -13.17
CA LYS A 92 0.02 -4.83 -12.95
C LYS A 92 1.52 -5.14 -12.94
N PHE A 93 1.94 -6.30 -12.47
CA PHE A 93 3.36 -6.69 -12.54
C PHE A 93 3.82 -6.74 -13.99
N LYS A 94 3.05 -7.41 -14.84
CA LYS A 94 3.35 -7.54 -16.25
C LYS A 94 3.31 -6.20 -16.99
N GLU A 95 2.21 -5.46 -16.84
CA GLU A 95 1.98 -4.21 -17.57
C GLU A 95 2.94 -3.10 -17.13
N ALA A 96 3.28 -3.03 -15.85
CA ALA A 96 4.23 -2.06 -15.32
C ALA A 96 5.69 -2.53 -15.44
N ARG A 97 5.92 -3.74 -15.98
CA ARG A 97 7.25 -4.35 -16.16
C ARG A 97 8.03 -4.44 -14.84
N LEU A 98 7.34 -4.86 -13.79
CA LEU A 98 7.94 -5.06 -12.48
C LEU A 98 8.26 -6.54 -12.27
N THR A 99 9.39 -6.81 -11.64
CA THR A 99 9.81 -8.17 -11.33
C THR A 99 9.25 -8.58 -9.98
N LYS A 100 8.57 -9.71 -9.97
CA LYS A 100 7.99 -10.30 -8.78
C LYS A 100 9.01 -11.22 -8.10
N GLU A 101 9.19 -11.05 -6.80
CA GLU A 101 9.90 -11.99 -5.94
C GLU A 101 9.00 -12.35 -4.75
N GLU A 102 9.29 -13.48 -4.10
CA GLU A 102 8.53 -13.89 -2.92
C GLU A 102 9.04 -13.17 -1.67
N ALA A 103 8.12 -12.76 -0.82
CA ALA A 103 8.45 -12.23 0.50
C ALA A 103 9.02 -13.34 1.40
N GLN A 104 9.72 -12.97 2.47
CA GLN A 104 10.38 -13.93 3.35
C GLN A 104 9.46 -14.47 4.46
N VAL A 105 8.55 -13.64 4.95
CA VAL A 105 7.69 -13.96 6.10
C VAL A 105 6.22 -14.04 5.73
N VAL A 106 5.72 -13.09 4.91
CA VAL A 106 4.31 -13.05 4.52
C VAL A 106 4.10 -13.75 3.18
N ASP A 107 2.87 -14.24 2.95
CA ASP A 107 2.46 -14.83 1.68
C ASP A 107 1.99 -13.72 0.72
N ALA A 108 2.94 -12.96 0.21
CA ALA A 108 2.72 -11.90 -0.74
C ALA A 108 3.99 -11.66 -1.57
N PRO A 109 3.88 -11.14 -2.77
CA PRO A 109 5.07 -10.79 -3.56
C PRO A 109 5.69 -9.48 -3.08
N VAL A 110 6.99 -9.33 -3.31
CA VAL A 110 7.69 -8.05 -3.24
C VAL A 110 8.04 -7.60 -4.67
N ILE A 111 8.30 -6.30 -4.81
CA ILE A 111 8.77 -5.71 -6.07
C ILE A 111 10.29 -5.67 -6.00
N ALA A 112 10.96 -6.43 -6.87
CA ALA A 112 12.42 -6.56 -6.86
C ALA A 112 13.14 -5.22 -7.09
N GLU A 113 12.57 -4.33 -7.89
CA GLU A 113 13.14 -3.01 -8.19
C GLU A 113 13.01 -2.02 -7.03
N SER A 114 12.20 -2.32 -6.01
CA SER A 114 12.07 -1.49 -4.82
C SER A 114 13.26 -1.69 -3.88
N PRO A 115 13.88 -0.61 -3.37
CA PRO A 115 15.06 -0.73 -2.51
C PRO A 115 14.74 -1.24 -1.10
N VAL A 116 13.48 -1.10 -0.65
CA VAL A 116 13.04 -1.53 0.68
C VAL A 116 11.64 -2.12 0.56
N ASN A 117 11.48 -3.33 1.07
CA ASN A 117 10.21 -4.05 1.11
C ASN A 117 9.86 -4.32 2.58
N ILE A 118 8.75 -3.77 3.04
CA ILE A 118 8.30 -3.84 4.43
C ILE A 118 7.14 -4.83 4.51
N GLU A 119 7.38 -6.01 5.08
CA GLU A 119 6.39 -7.08 5.20
C GLU A 119 5.53 -6.85 6.43
N CYS A 120 4.21 -6.89 6.24
CA CYS A 120 3.24 -6.49 7.26
C CYS A 120 2.15 -7.54 7.45
N LYS A 121 1.75 -7.73 8.72
CA LYS A 121 0.56 -8.51 9.10
C LYS A 121 -0.48 -7.59 9.72
N VAL A 122 -1.69 -7.64 9.20
CA VAL A 122 -2.81 -6.81 9.67
C VAL A 122 -3.19 -7.19 11.10
N GLU A 123 -3.23 -6.20 11.98
CA GLU A 123 -3.71 -6.35 13.36
C GLU A 123 -5.17 -5.95 13.50
N LYS A 124 -5.57 -4.85 12.84
CA LYS A 124 -6.90 -4.28 12.96
C LYS A 124 -7.26 -3.50 11.71
N ILE A 125 -8.51 -3.61 11.31
CA ILE A 125 -9.09 -2.77 10.26
C ILE A 125 -10.06 -1.80 10.92
N VAL A 126 -9.81 -0.51 10.76
CA VAL A 126 -10.65 0.55 11.32
C VAL A 126 -11.46 1.18 10.19
N PRO A 127 -12.78 0.96 10.15
CA PRO A 127 -13.63 1.64 9.18
C PRO A 127 -13.79 3.10 9.59
N LEU A 128 -13.48 4.02 8.67
CA LEU A 128 -13.56 5.46 8.95
C LEU A 128 -14.68 6.13 8.15
N GLY A 129 -14.60 6.16 6.87
CA GLY A 129 -15.58 6.77 6.00
C GLY A 129 -15.28 6.31 4.59
N SER A 130 -14.73 7.19 3.74
CA SER A 130 -14.30 6.83 2.39
C SER A 130 -13.18 5.79 2.37
N HIS A 131 -12.37 5.74 3.43
CA HIS A 131 -11.23 4.83 3.59
C HIS A 131 -11.38 4.01 4.86
N HIS A 132 -10.87 2.78 4.82
CA HIS A 132 -10.65 1.97 6.00
C HIS A 132 -9.15 1.89 6.26
N MET A 133 -8.74 2.06 7.53
CA MET A 133 -7.33 2.03 7.93
C MET A 133 -6.95 0.62 8.36
N PHE A 134 -5.96 0.05 7.68
CA PHE A 134 -5.39 -1.25 8.01
C PHE A 134 -4.16 -0.99 8.89
N MET A 135 -4.29 -1.27 10.17
CA MET A 135 -3.19 -1.19 11.13
C MET A 135 -2.45 -2.53 11.12
N ALA A 136 -1.15 -2.50 10.99
CA ALA A 136 -0.36 -3.71 10.80
C ALA A 136 0.93 -3.70 11.61
N LYS A 137 1.39 -4.89 12.01
CA LYS A 137 2.73 -5.10 12.53
C LYS A 137 3.71 -5.28 11.38
N VAL A 138 4.86 -4.65 11.49
CA VAL A 138 5.99 -4.93 10.61
C VAL A 138 6.66 -6.21 11.10
N VAL A 139 6.75 -7.21 10.22
CA VAL A 139 7.29 -8.55 10.56
C VAL A 139 8.59 -8.87 9.85
N ASN A 140 9.00 -8.04 8.86
CA ASN A 140 10.30 -8.14 8.21
C ASN A 140 10.61 -6.85 7.45
#